data_862678be364e7e3af3d1b324749dbe9c
#
_entry.id   862678be364e7e3af3d1b324749dbe9c
#
_cell.length_a   1.000
_cell.length_b   1.000
_cell.length_c   1.000
_cell.angle_alpha   90.00
_cell.angle_beta   90.00
_cell.angle_gamma   90.00
#
_symmetry.space_group_name_H-M   'P 1'
#
loop_
_entity.id
_entity.type
_entity.pdbx_description
1 polymer ?
#
loop_
_entity_poly.entity_id
_entity_poly.type
_entity_poly.pdbx_seq_one_letter_code
_entity_poly.pdbx_strand_id
1 'polypeptide(L)'
;ICRGFIRFDLWERGKLRHISAVHFPERVVQKSLSQNALVPAIVPTLIAANSANIKGRGTDYALRLLKRHLADHWRRHGREGYILLGDFSDYFASIAHAPVKEQVAAALLDPRVTALEHRLLDAQGEVGLGLGSEPNQICAVAHPNRIDHYVVEMLRPESYGRYMDDFYLI
;
A
#
# COMPACT_ATOMS: atom_id res chain seq x y z
N ILE A 1 10.99 21.73 -3.73
CA ILE A 1 10.56 22.52 -4.88
C ILE A 1 9.44 21.71 -5.52
N CYS A 2 8.22 21.91 -5.06
CA CYS A 2 7.07 21.28 -5.68
C CYS A 2 6.48 22.27 -6.69
N ARG A 3 6.51 21.92 -7.98
CA ARG A 3 5.95 22.74 -9.07
C ARG A 3 4.43 22.59 -9.20
N GLY A 4 3.81 21.83 -8.28
CA GLY A 4 2.41 21.43 -8.35
C GLY A 4 2.21 20.13 -9.12
N PHE A 5 0.94 19.77 -9.30
CA PHE A 5 0.55 18.52 -9.94
C PHE A 5 -0.11 18.79 -11.29
N ILE A 6 0.19 17.94 -12.27
CA ILE A 6 -0.56 17.87 -13.54
C ILE A 6 -1.75 16.95 -13.23
N ARG A 7 -2.97 17.54 -13.22
CA ARG A 7 -4.20 16.80 -12.92
C ARG A 7 -4.94 16.49 -14.21
N PHE A 8 -5.34 15.23 -14.36
CA PHE A 8 -6.17 14.77 -15.48
C PHE A 8 -6.98 13.55 -15.08
N ASP A 9 -8.05 13.33 -15.83
CA ASP A 9 -8.93 12.20 -15.62
C ASP A 9 -8.59 11.08 -16.61
N LEU A 10 -8.55 9.86 -16.10
CA LEU A 10 -8.26 8.65 -16.88
C LEU A 10 -9.39 7.63 -16.66
N TRP A 11 -10.00 7.19 -17.75
CA TRP A 11 -10.90 6.04 -17.71
C TRP A 11 -10.09 4.74 -17.75
N GLU A 12 -10.17 3.96 -16.69
CA GLU A 12 -9.51 2.66 -16.60
C GLU A 12 -10.49 1.59 -16.13
N ARG A 13 -10.70 0.57 -16.95
CA ARG A 13 -11.57 -0.58 -16.63
C ARG A 13 -12.97 -0.16 -16.13
N GLY A 14 -13.57 0.84 -16.78
CA GLY A 14 -14.91 1.33 -16.46
C GLY A 14 -15.00 2.25 -15.23
N LYS A 15 -13.86 2.63 -14.62
CA LYS A 15 -13.80 3.60 -13.52
C LYS A 15 -13.08 4.87 -13.95
N LEU A 16 -13.63 6.02 -13.57
CA LEU A 16 -12.95 7.31 -13.72
C LEU A 16 -11.95 7.47 -12.58
N ARG A 17 -10.68 7.71 -12.95
CA ARG A 17 -9.60 7.94 -11.99
C ARG A 17 -9.05 9.35 -12.12
N HIS A 18 -8.98 10.06 -11.02
CA HIS A 18 -8.35 11.38 -10.94
C HIS A 18 -6.84 11.19 -10.70
N ILE A 19 -6.04 11.48 -11.71
CA ILE A 19 -4.58 11.33 -11.65
C ILE A 19 -3.94 12.66 -11.27
N SER A 20 -3.01 12.61 -10.31
CA SER A 20 -2.18 13.73 -9.89
C SER A 20 -0.71 13.41 -10.21
N ALA A 21 -0.31 13.64 -11.44
CA ALA A 21 1.05 13.38 -11.88
C ALA A 21 1.98 14.53 -11.50
N VAL A 22 3.21 14.19 -11.13
CA VAL A 22 4.26 15.18 -10.87
C VAL A 22 5.08 15.45 -12.13
N HIS A 23 5.72 16.62 -12.20
CA HIS A 23 6.62 16.97 -13.29
C HIS A 23 7.82 16.01 -13.34
N PHE A 24 8.37 15.81 -14.54
CA PHE A 24 9.42 14.81 -14.77
C PHE A 24 10.63 14.93 -13.83
N PRO A 25 11.21 16.12 -13.56
CA PRO A 25 12.32 16.23 -12.62
C PRO A 25 11.96 15.78 -11.19
N GLU A 26 10.75 16.07 -10.76
CA GLU A 26 10.26 15.64 -9.45
C GLU A 26 10.00 14.13 -9.38
N ARG A 27 9.59 13.51 -10.50
CA ARG A 27 9.50 12.05 -10.62
C ARG A 27 10.82 11.35 -10.36
N VAL A 28 11.93 11.93 -10.88
CA VAL A 28 13.27 11.36 -10.65
C VAL A 28 13.60 11.38 -9.16
N VAL A 29 13.33 12.51 -8.49
CA VAL A 29 13.56 12.66 -7.05
C VAL A 29 12.66 11.69 -6.26
N GLN A 30 11.36 11.63 -6.56
CA GLN A 30 10.43 10.73 -5.90
C GLN A 30 10.78 9.27 -6.11
N LYS A 31 11.23 8.90 -7.31
CA LYS A 31 11.70 7.54 -7.60
C LYS A 31 12.94 7.19 -6.77
N SER A 32 13.88 8.10 -6.69
CA SER A 32 15.09 7.92 -5.86
C SER A 32 14.73 7.79 -4.38
N LEU A 33 13.83 8.64 -3.87
CA LEU A 33 13.32 8.57 -2.50
C LEU A 33 12.64 7.22 -2.22
N SER A 34 11.75 6.77 -3.12
CA SER A 34 11.08 5.47 -2.97
C SER A 34 12.06 4.32 -2.93
N GLN A 35 12.97 4.24 -3.91
CA GLN A 35 13.83 3.07 -4.08
C GLN A 35 14.96 2.99 -3.06
N ASN A 36 15.50 4.14 -2.64
CA ASN A 36 16.69 4.17 -1.78
C ASN A 36 16.39 4.46 -0.31
N ALA A 37 15.16 4.90 0.02
CA ALA A 37 14.80 5.19 1.40
C ALA A 37 13.49 4.50 1.83
N LEU A 38 12.35 4.79 1.19
CA LEU A 38 11.06 4.30 1.66
C LEU A 38 10.93 2.77 1.53
N VAL A 39 11.22 2.21 0.35
CA VAL A 39 11.11 0.76 0.12
C VAL A 39 12.03 -0.04 1.04
N PRO A 40 13.34 0.26 1.17
CA PRO A 40 14.21 -0.45 2.10
C PRO A 40 13.81 -0.35 3.57
N ALA A 41 13.21 0.79 3.98
CA ALA A 41 12.78 0.98 5.36
C ALA A 41 11.43 0.34 5.67
N ILE A 42 10.47 0.42 4.75
CA ILE A 42 9.08 0.01 4.98
C ILE A 42 8.85 -1.47 4.66
N VAL A 43 9.35 -1.96 3.51
CA VAL A 43 9.03 -3.33 3.06
C VAL A 43 9.40 -4.42 4.09
N PRO A 44 10.53 -4.34 4.81
CA PRO A 44 10.85 -5.31 5.85
C PRO A 44 9.87 -5.36 7.02
N THR A 45 9.08 -4.30 7.24
CA THR A 45 8.07 -4.23 8.31
C THR A 45 6.74 -4.86 7.93
N LEU A 46 6.51 -5.12 6.63
CA LEU A 46 5.26 -5.63 6.13
C LEU A 46 5.16 -7.14 6.33
N ILE A 47 3.95 -7.62 6.57
CA ILE A 47 3.69 -9.06 6.63
C ILE A 47 4.02 -9.76 5.31
N ALA A 48 4.38 -11.05 5.37
CA ALA A 48 4.69 -11.86 4.18
C ALA A 48 3.52 -11.96 3.20
N ALA A 49 2.29 -11.90 3.71
CA ALA A 49 1.05 -12.01 2.92
C ALA A 49 0.65 -10.70 2.20
N ASN A 50 1.38 -9.59 2.39
CA ASN A 50 1.20 -8.39 1.60
C ASN A 50 1.85 -8.56 0.23
N SER A 51 1.07 -8.36 -0.83
CA SER A 51 1.47 -8.69 -2.21
C SER A 51 1.59 -7.50 -3.14
N ALA A 52 1.14 -6.31 -2.73
CA ALA A 52 1.09 -5.13 -3.60
C ALA A 52 2.40 -4.34 -3.59
N ASN A 53 2.81 -3.84 -4.75
CA ASN A 53 3.94 -2.91 -4.95
C ASN A 53 5.28 -3.33 -4.31
N ILE A 54 5.50 -4.61 -4.14
CA ILE A 54 6.74 -5.19 -3.62
C ILE A 54 7.45 -5.92 -4.76
N LYS A 55 8.74 -5.68 -4.95
CA LYS A 55 9.53 -6.35 -5.97
C LYS A 55 9.44 -7.88 -5.82
N GLY A 56 9.15 -8.58 -6.90
CA GLY A 56 8.94 -10.03 -6.92
C GLY A 56 7.56 -10.48 -6.43
N ARG A 57 6.70 -9.55 -6.02
CA ARG A 57 5.29 -9.79 -5.69
C ARG A 57 4.42 -8.98 -6.65
N GLY A 58 3.14 -9.27 -6.70
CA GLY A 58 2.18 -8.64 -7.60
C GLY A 58 0.92 -9.49 -7.69
N THR A 59 0.07 -9.22 -8.66
CA THR A 59 -1.20 -9.92 -8.84
C THR A 59 -1.01 -11.44 -8.94
N ASP A 60 -0.03 -11.90 -9.73
CA ASP A 60 0.26 -13.34 -9.86
C ASP A 60 0.72 -13.97 -8.55
N TYR A 61 1.50 -13.25 -7.76
CA TYR A 61 1.90 -13.71 -6.43
C TYR A 61 0.69 -13.80 -5.50
N ALA A 62 -0.16 -12.78 -5.46
CA ALA A 62 -1.38 -12.75 -4.65
C ALA A 62 -2.31 -13.92 -5.00
N LEU A 63 -2.55 -14.17 -6.29
CA LEU A 63 -3.39 -15.28 -6.76
C LEU A 63 -2.78 -16.65 -6.42
N ARG A 64 -1.47 -16.83 -6.56
CA ARG A 64 -0.80 -18.07 -6.13
C ARG A 64 -0.88 -18.29 -4.63
N LEU A 65 -0.75 -17.21 -3.84
CA LEU A 65 -0.90 -17.27 -2.39
C LEU A 65 -2.30 -17.67 -1.99
N LEU A 66 -3.32 -17.00 -2.55
CA LEU A 66 -4.72 -17.35 -2.31
C LEU A 66 -5.02 -18.80 -2.70
N LYS A 67 -4.59 -19.24 -3.89
CA LYS A 67 -4.77 -20.62 -4.34
C LYS A 67 -4.15 -21.63 -3.37
N ARG A 68 -2.97 -21.35 -2.85
CA ARG A 68 -2.29 -22.20 -1.85
C ARG A 68 -3.11 -22.26 -0.56
N HIS A 69 -3.54 -21.12 -0.03
CA HIS A 69 -4.34 -21.05 1.18
C HIS A 69 -5.65 -21.81 1.06
N LEU A 70 -6.36 -21.67 -0.06
CA LEU A 70 -7.57 -22.43 -0.34
C LEU A 70 -7.31 -23.95 -0.43
N ALA A 71 -6.20 -24.36 -1.06
CA ALA A 71 -5.83 -25.76 -1.15
C ALA A 71 -5.44 -26.36 0.22
N ASP A 72 -4.80 -25.56 1.08
CA ASP A 72 -4.44 -25.94 2.45
C ASP A 72 -5.69 -26.10 3.31
N HIS A 73 -6.62 -25.15 3.23
CA HIS A 73 -7.92 -25.24 3.89
C HIS A 73 -8.71 -26.47 3.43
N TRP A 74 -8.81 -26.66 2.11
CA TRP A 74 -9.51 -27.82 1.54
C TRP A 74 -8.95 -29.17 2.05
N ARG A 75 -7.64 -29.28 2.15
CA ARG A 75 -6.98 -30.51 2.66
C ARG A 75 -7.29 -30.79 4.12
N ARG A 76 -7.52 -29.75 4.94
CA ARG A 76 -7.80 -29.88 6.38
C ARG A 76 -9.28 -30.03 6.70
N HIS A 77 -10.12 -29.27 6.00
CA HIS A 77 -11.53 -29.09 6.35
C HIS A 77 -12.52 -29.48 5.24
N GLY A 78 -12.02 -29.83 4.06
CA GLY A 78 -12.89 -30.13 2.91
C GLY A 78 -13.67 -28.90 2.46
N ARG A 79 -14.99 -29.00 2.41
CA ARG A 79 -15.91 -27.91 2.00
C ARG A 79 -16.40 -27.06 3.17
N GLU A 80 -16.06 -27.42 4.40
CA GLU A 80 -16.52 -26.72 5.59
C GLU A 80 -15.68 -25.45 5.80
N GLY A 81 -16.32 -24.29 5.94
CA GLY A 81 -15.67 -23.02 6.22
C GLY A 81 -16.19 -21.86 5.41
N TYR A 82 -15.62 -20.71 5.66
CA TYR A 82 -15.97 -19.45 5.00
C TYR A 82 -14.72 -18.70 4.58
N ILE A 83 -14.86 -17.94 3.52
CA ILE A 83 -13.86 -16.92 3.13
C ILE A 83 -14.51 -15.55 3.27
N LEU A 84 -13.88 -14.68 4.05
CA LEU A 84 -14.21 -13.27 4.11
C LEU A 84 -13.36 -12.53 3.08
N LEU A 85 -14.02 -11.84 2.16
CA LEU A 85 -13.40 -10.89 1.24
C LEU A 85 -13.74 -9.48 1.69
N GLY A 86 -12.77 -8.60 1.75
CA GLY A 86 -12.95 -7.20 2.12
C GLY A 86 -12.17 -6.27 1.20
N ASP A 87 -12.66 -5.05 1.11
CA ASP A 87 -12.09 -3.94 0.34
C ASP A 87 -12.20 -2.64 1.14
N PHE A 88 -11.13 -1.84 1.17
CA PHE A 88 -11.17 -0.52 1.79
C PHE A 88 -11.77 0.49 0.80
N SER A 89 -12.96 0.99 1.13
CA SER A 89 -13.67 1.95 0.27
C SER A 89 -12.87 3.24 0.08
N ASP A 90 -12.84 3.74 -1.17
CA ASP A 90 -12.15 4.97 -1.56
C ASP A 90 -10.71 5.07 -1.02
N TYR A 91 -10.02 3.95 -1.01
CA TYR A 91 -8.79 3.75 -0.27
C TYR A 91 -7.80 4.91 -0.38
N PHE A 92 -7.29 5.19 -1.58
CA PHE A 92 -6.32 6.26 -1.77
C PHE A 92 -6.84 7.65 -1.41
N ALA A 93 -8.12 7.92 -1.66
CA ALA A 93 -8.73 9.21 -1.40
C ALA A 93 -9.03 9.44 0.10
N SER A 94 -9.16 8.37 0.88
CA SER A 94 -9.55 8.44 2.30
C SER A 94 -8.37 8.41 3.28
N ILE A 95 -7.15 8.12 2.83
CA ILE A 95 -5.98 8.02 3.70
C ILE A 95 -5.63 9.39 4.28
N ALA A 96 -5.73 9.55 5.60
CA ALA A 96 -5.26 10.74 6.30
C ALA A 96 -3.72 10.78 6.34
N HIS A 97 -3.13 11.95 6.14
CA HIS A 97 -1.67 12.09 6.08
C HIS A 97 -0.98 11.98 7.45
N ALA A 98 -1.65 12.38 8.54
CA ALA A 98 -1.04 12.35 9.88
C ALA A 98 -0.52 10.97 10.28
N PRO A 99 -1.32 9.86 10.23
CA PRO A 99 -0.80 8.53 10.54
C PRO A 99 0.24 8.03 9.54
N VAL A 100 0.17 8.43 8.27
CA VAL A 100 1.20 8.11 7.27
C VAL A 100 2.54 8.76 7.64
N LYS A 101 2.52 10.04 8.02
CA LYS A 101 3.72 10.77 8.48
C LYS A 101 4.35 10.13 9.71
N GLU A 102 3.54 9.76 10.70
CA GLU A 102 4.03 9.03 11.88
C GLU A 102 4.70 7.71 11.50
N GLN A 103 4.08 6.95 10.61
CA GLN A 103 4.61 5.67 10.15
C GLN A 103 5.93 5.83 9.38
N VAL A 104 6.00 6.82 8.49
CA VAL A 104 7.22 7.15 7.74
C VAL A 104 8.33 7.61 8.69
N ALA A 105 8.02 8.49 9.66
CA ALA A 105 8.98 8.96 10.65
C ALA A 105 9.52 7.83 11.55
N ALA A 106 8.68 6.85 11.85
CA ALA A 106 9.12 5.67 12.62
C ALA A 106 10.02 4.72 11.81
N ALA A 107 9.85 4.68 10.47
CA ALA A 107 10.61 3.79 9.61
C ALA A 107 11.94 4.40 9.14
N LEU A 108 12.00 5.71 8.91
CA LEU A 108 13.17 6.40 8.37
C LEU A 108 14.09 6.91 9.48
N LEU A 109 15.39 6.63 9.34
CA LEU A 109 16.41 7.07 10.30
C LEU A 109 16.91 8.50 10.06
N ASP A 110 16.90 8.99 8.80
CA ASP A 110 17.38 10.32 8.45
C ASP A 110 16.24 11.35 8.50
N PRO A 111 16.29 12.32 9.43
CA PRO A 111 15.22 13.31 9.57
C PRO A 111 15.07 14.22 8.34
N ARG A 112 16.10 14.38 7.51
CA ARG A 112 16.01 15.18 6.27
C ARG A 112 15.19 14.44 5.22
N VAL A 113 15.32 13.12 5.14
CA VAL A 113 14.54 12.27 4.24
C VAL A 113 13.10 12.23 4.70
N THR A 114 12.86 12.09 6.01
CA THR A 114 11.52 12.19 6.61
C THR A 114 10.87 13.54 6.30
N ALA A 115 11.61 14.65 6.49
CA ALA A 115 11.10 15.99 6.18
C ALA A 115 10.81 16.20 4.68
N LEU A 116 11.55 15.54 3.79
CA LEU A 116 11.28 15.56 2.35
C LEU A 116 9.94 14.87 2.05
N GLU A 117 9.73 13.66 2.58
CA GLU A 117 8.49 12.91 2.39
C GLU A 117 7.28 13.65 2.97
N HIS A 118 7.40 14.21 4.18
CA HIS A 118 6.34 15.02 4.79
C HIS A 118 5.94 16.21 3.90
N ARG A 119 6.92 16.89 3.27
CA ARG A 119 6.64 17.99 2.33
C ARG A 119 5.94 17.51 1.06
N LEU A 120 6.24 16.31 0.58
CA LEU A 120 5.55 15.74 -0.58
C LEU A 120 4.09 15.38 -0.24
N LEU A 121 3.83 14.89 0.96
CA LEU A 121 2.47 14.67 1.46
C LEU A 121 1.73 15.99 1.67
N ASP A 122 2.34 16.98 2.34
CA ASP A 122 1.73 18.30 2.59
C ASP A 122 1.32 19.03 1.32
N ALA A 123 2.08 18.85 0.24
CA ALA A 123 1.74 19.43 -1.06
C ALA A 123 0.45 18.88 -1.67
N GLN A 124 -0.09 17.77 -1.14
CA GLN A 124 -1.32 17.12 -1.60
C GLN A 124 -2.54 17.46 -0.73
N GLY A 125 -2.33 18.12 0.42
CA GLY A 125 -3.38 18.43 1.41
C GLY A 125 -3.19 17.64 2.70
N GLU A 126 -4.29 17.32 3.38
CA GLU A 126 -4.28 16.58 4.64
C GLU A 126 -4.80 15.15 4.51
N VAL A 127 -5.54 14.88 3.44
CA VAL A 127 -6.21 13.61 3.17
C VAL A 127 -6.07 13.27 1.68
N GLY A 128 -5.90 12.02 1.41
CA GLY A 128 -5.79 11.45 0.08
C GLY A 128 -4.37 11.37 -0.47
N LEU A 129 -4.00 10.18 -0.90
CA LEU A 129 -2.74 9.95 -1.59
C LEU A 129 -2.99 9.99 -3.10
N GLY A 130 -2.48 11.02 -3.78
CA GLY A 130 -2.66 11.21 -5.22
C GLY A 130 -2.12 10.03 -6.02
N LEU A 131 -2.93 9.53 -6.96
CA LEU A 131 -2.52 8.48 -7.90
C LEU A 131 -1.49 9.03 -8.88
N GLY A 132 -0.41 8.30 -9.09
CA GLY A 132 0.67 8.67 -10.03
C GLY A 132 2.00 9.02 -9.36
N SER A 133 2.07 8.99 -8.02
CA SER A 133 3.29 9.15 -7.23
C SER A 133 3.76 7.80 -6.67
N GLU A 134 5.02 7.45 -6.89
CA GLU A 134 5.61 6.20 -6.38
C GLU A 134 5.74 6.21 -4.83
N PRO A 135 6.15 7.31 -4.15
CA PRO A 135 6.08 7.42 -2.70
C PRO A 135 4.68 7.17 -2.13
N ASN A 136 3.64 7.74 -2.74
CA ASN A 136 2.27 7.52 -2.29
C ASN A 136 1.86 6.05 -2.35
N GLN A 137 2.33 5.31 -3.35
CA GLN A 137 2.02 3.89 -3.46
C GLN A 137 2.65 3.07 -2.33
N ILE A 138 3.90 3.34 -1.95
CA ILE A 138 4.53 2.63 -0.83
C ILE A 138 3.91 3.04 0.51
N CYS A 139 3.53 4.31 0.67
CA CYS A 139 2.80 4.78 1.84
C CYS A 139 1.43 4.10 1.94
N ALA A 140 0.68 3.98 0.84
CA ALA A 140 -0.59 3.26 0.81
C ALA A 140 -0.42 1.77 1.15
N VAL A 141 0.60 1.09 0.62
CA VAL A 141 0.90 -0.30 1.00
C VAL A 141 1.18 -0.43 2.50
N ALA A 142 1.89 0.54 3.08
CA ALA A 142 2.27 0.54 4.48
C ALA A 142 1.13 0.91 5.43
N HIS A 143 0.21 1.78 5.01
CA HIS A 143 -0.80 2.37 5.89
C HIS A 143 -1.58 1.34 6.72
N PRO A 144 -2.09 0.22 6.18
CA PRO A 144 -2.80 -0.80 6.96
C PRO A 144 -1.88 -1.79 7.69
N ASN A 145 -0.57 -1.60 7.70
CA ASN A 145 0.37 -2.58 8.27
C ASN A 145 0.05 -2.93 9.73
N ARG A 146 -0.40 -1.97 10.55
CA ARG A 146 -0.82 -2.25 11.94
C ARG A 146 -2.05 -3.16 12.00
N ILE A 147 -2.99 -3.00 11.06
CA ILE A 147 -4.16 -3.85 10.92
C ILE A 147 -3.72 -5.25 10.48
N ASP A 148 -2.82 -5.34 9.48
CA ASP A 148 -2.27 -6.61 9.00
C ASP A 148 -1.64 -7.42 10.15
N HIS A 149 -0.78 -6.77 10.95
CA HIS A 149 -0.17 -7.40 12.13
C HIS A 149 -1.21 -7.82 13.17
N TYR A 150 -2.19 -6.97 13.47
CA TYR A 150 -3.28 -7.31 14.37
C TYR A 150 -4.05 -8.56 13.90
N VAL A 151 -4.38 -8.62 12.61
CA VAL A 151 -5.08 -9.78 12.03
C VAL A 151 -4.23 -11.05 12.17
N VAL A 152 -2.97 -11.00 11.80
CA VAL A 152 -2.09 -12.18 11.80
C VAL A 152 -1.72 -12.62 13.23
N GLU A 153 -1.43 -11.67 14.12
CA GLU A 153 -0.88 -11.97 15.46
C GLU A 153 -1.96 -12.18 16.52
N MET A 154 -3.07 -11.42 16.44
CA MET A 154 -4.13 -11.43 17.45
C MET A 154 -5.35 -12.24 17.01
N LEU A 155 -5.89 -12.00 15.81
CA LEU A 155 -7.05 -12.75 15.31
C LEU A 155 -6.68 -14.15 14.84
N ARG A 156 -5.47 -14.32 14.30
CA ARG A 156 -4.89 -15.59 13.88
C ARG A 156 -5.83 -16.43 13.01
N PRO A 157 -6.37 -15.87 11.91
CA PRO A 157 -7.15 -16.66 10.96
C PRO A 157 -6.27 -17.78 10.40
N GLU A 158 -6.87 -18.83 9.87
CA GLU A 158 -6.14 -19.91 9.22
C GLU A 158 -5.26 -19.40 8.10
N SER A 159 -5.76 -18.43 7.35
CA SER A 159 -4.98 -17.74 6.31
C SER A 159 -5.44 -16.29 6.17
N TYR A 160 -4.49 -15.42 5.84
CA TYR A 160 -4.71 -14.01 5.53
C TYR A 160 -3.87 -13.60 4.33
N GLY A 161 -4.41 -12.73 3.48
CA GLY A 161 -3.66 -12.11 2.41
C GLY A 161 -4.24 -10.75 2.04
N ARG A 162 -3.35 -9.80 1.65
CA ARG A 162 -3.74 -8.47 1.23
C ARG A 162 -3.03 -8.06 -0.07
N TYR A 163 -3.78 -7.42 -0.96
CA TYR A 163 -3.28 -6.78 -2.15
C TYR A 163 -3.82 -5.35 -2.22
N MET A 164 -3.04 -4.37 -1.77
CA MET A 164 -3.41 -2.97 -1.63
C MET A 164 -4.62 -2.81 -0.67
N ASP A 165 -5.78 -2.46 -1.22
CA ASP A 165 -7.08 -2.29 -0.57
C ASP A 165 -7.86 -3.60 -0.41
N ASP A 166 -7.64 -4.56 -1.28
CA ASP A 166 -8.27 -5.89 -1.22
C ASP A 166 -7.60 -6.80 -0.20
N PHE A 167 -8.40 -7.50 0.61
CA PHE A 167 -7.89 -8.51 1.55
C PHE A 167 -8.85 -9.71 1.67
N TYR A 168 -8.33 -10.83 2.16
CA TYR A 168 -9.13 -12.01 2.49
C TYR A 168 -8.65 -12.67 3.77
N LEU A 169 -9.60 -13.33 4.45
CA LEU A 169 -9.36 -14.21 5.59
C LEU A 169 -10.06 -15.56 5.31
N ILE A 170 -9.41 -16.64 5.73
CA ILE A 170 -9.96 -17.99 5.72
C ILE A 170 -9.90 -18.52 7.14
#